data_278e1c92f8740fde265f033cd5ac2ee9
#
_entry.id   278e1c92f8740fde265f033cd5ac2ee9
#
_cell.length_a   1.000
_cell.length_b   1.000
_cell.length_c   1.000
_cell.angle_alpha   90.00
_cell.angle_beta   90.00
_cell.angle_gamma   90.00
#
_symmetry.space_group_name_H-M   'P 1'
#
loop_
_entity.id
_entity.type
_entity.pdbx_description
1 polymer ?
#
loop_
_entity_poly.entity_id
_entity_poly.type
_entity_poly.pdbx_seq_one_letter_code
_entity_poly.pdbx_strand_id
1 'polypeptide(L)'
;MTPAHLLLRQALVAPGRMALFDGQQPCATYGDWAARSAGLAQRLRAAGLQPGDRVLLFMRNHPRYLELLWGAWWAGLVVVPVNAKLHPAELEWIIGDAEARWAFVTADVAPQPLAGLQQQVDIESAEADALLAPLDDARAEAPVPRSPEDLAWLFYTSGTTGRPKGVMLTQRNLMTMGLGYFVDVDAIAPEDAIVYAAPMSHGCGLYAIPHLMAGARHVVPASGGVDAAELFALGRALGPLSTFAAPTIVKRLVDHAEAAGLTPADAAA
;
A
#
# COMPACT_ATOMS: atom_id res chain seq x y z
N MET A 1 18.86 5.43 2.64
CA MET A 1 17.45 5.75 2.99
C MET A 1 16.55 4.84 2.17
N THR A 2 15.50 4.26 2.76
CA THR A 2 14.55 3.34 2.11
C THR A 2 13.12 3.84 2.37
N PRO A 3 12.08 3.32 1.70
CA PRO A 3 10.69 3.68 1.99
C PRO A 3 10.31 3.53 3.47
N ALA A 4 10.83 2.52 4.19
CA ALA A 4 10.59 2.38 5.63
C ALA A 4 11.14 3.57 6.45
N HIS A 5 12.29 4.12 6.08
CA HIS A 5 12.84 5.31 6.73
C HIS A 5 12.01 6.58 6.49
N LEU A 6 11.24 6.64 5.39
CA LEU A 6 10.33 7.75 5.15
C LEU A 6 9.19 7.76 6.18
N LEU A 7 8.64 6.58 6.49
CA LEU A 7 7.59 6.46 7.51
C LEU A 7 8.15 6.81 8.91
N LEU A 8 9.33 6.31 9.26
CA LEU A 8 9.99 6.67 10.51
C LEU A 8 10.19 8.18 10.61
N ARG A 9 10.62 8.84 9.52
CA ARG A 9 10.78 10.30 9.48
C ARG A 9 9.45 11.01 9.77
N GLN A 10 8.34 10.61 9.14
CA GLN A 10 7.03 11.22 9.38
C GLN A 10 6.55 11.01 10.81
N ALA A 11 6.75 9.81 11.36
CA ALA A 11 6.42 9.53 12.76
C ALA A 11 7.24 10.36 13.76
N LEU A 12 8.47 10.77 13.40
CA LEU A 12 9.29 11.64 14.24
C LEU A 12 8.89 13.13 14.10
N VAL A 13 8.55 13.58 12.89
CA VAL A 13 8.27 14.98 12.60
C VAL A 13 6.84 15.37 12.94
N ALA A 14 5.88 14.50 12.66
CA ALA A 14 4.45 14.76 12.84
C ALA A 14 3.70 13.50 13.33
N PRO A 15 4.03 12.93 14.51
CA PRO A 15 3.47 11.66 14.98
C PRO A 15 1.94 11.67 15.08
N GLY A 16 1.34 12.80 15.50
CA GLY A 16 -0.11 12.92 15.69
C GLY A 16 -0.89 13.30 14.42
N ARG A 17 -0.20 13.48 13.26
CA ARG A 17 -0.90 13.77 12.01
C ARG A 17 -1.62 12.51 11.52
N MET A 18 -2.93 12.65 11.20
CA MET A 18 -3.72 11.57 10.61
C MET A 18 -3.17 11.15 9.25
N ALA A 19 -2.90 9.87 9.09
CA ALA A 19 -2.26 9.29 7.91
C ALA A 19 -3.18 8.36 7.13
N LEU A 20 -3.84 7.41 7.79
CA LEU A 20 -4.64 6.37 7.13
C LEU A 20 -6.12 6.60 7.39
N PHE A 21 -6.92 6.41 6.34
CA PHE A 21 -8.38 6.57 6.36
C PHE A 21 -9.06 5.39 5.66
N ASP A 22 -10.20 4.97 6.22
CA ASP A 22 -11.19 4.09 5.59
C ASP A 22 -12.41 4.95 5.20
N GLY A 23 -12.56 5.24 3.93
CA GLY A 23 -13.47 6.29 3.50
C GLY A 23 -13.13 7.61 4.20
N GLN A 24 -14.11 8.18 4.90
CA GLN A 24 -13.94 9.40 5.70
C GLN A 24 -13.46 9.14 7.14
N GLN A 25 -13.38 7.87 7.56
CA GLN A 25 -13.04 7.52 8.94
C GLN A 25 -11.53 7.47 9.13
N PRO A 26 -10.96 8.22 10.07
CA PRO A 26 -9.54 8.14 10.39
C PRO A 26 -9.23 6.81 11.08
N CYS A 27 -8.17 6.10 10.63
CA CYS A 27 -7.76 4.79 11.14
C CYS A 27 -6.45 4.83 11.92
N ALA A 28 -5.49 5.67 11.50
CA ALA A 28 -4.19 5.74 12.13
C ALA A 28 -3.50 7.07 11.86
N THR A 29 -2.76 7.55 12.85
CA THR A 29 -1.78 8.62 12.69
C THR A 29 -0.48 8.07 12.07
N TYR A 30 0.45 8.94 11.67
CA TYR A 30 1.79 8.53 11.26
C TYR A 30 2.55 7.80 12.38
N GLY A 31 2.34 8.21 13.64
CA GLY A 31 2.87 7.52 14.81
C GLY A 31 2.32 6.11 14.96
N ASP A 32 1.00 5.94 14.86
CA ASP A 32 0.35 4.63 14.93
C ASP A 32 0.81 3.71 13.80
N TRP A 33 0.84 4.23 12.56
CA TRP A 33 1.30 3.46 11.40
C TRP A 33 2.74 2.98 11.57
N ALA A 34 3.64 3.84 12.01
CA ALA A 34 5.03 3.45 12.27
C ALA A 34 5.14 2.41 13.39
N ALA A 35 4.39 2.59 14.49
CA ALA A 35 4.39 1.66 15.63
C ALA A 35 3.88 0.27 15.22
N ARG A 36 2.81 0.20 14.43
CA ARG A 36 2.26 -1.06 13.90
C ARG A 36 3.21 -1.71 12.89
N SER A 37 3.84 -0.91 12.02
CA SER A 37 4.84 -1.40 11.06
C SER A 37 6.08 -1.97 11.74
N ALA A 38 6.59 -1.31 12.79
CA ALA A 38 7.70 -1.80 13.58
C ALA A 38 7.33 -3.08 14.35
N GLY A 39 6.12 -3.12 14.94
CA GLY A 39 5.59 -4.31 15.61
C GLY A 39 5.48 -5.52 14.69
N LEU A 40 4.92 -5.31 13.49
CA LEU A 40 4.85 -6.35 12.46
C LEU A 40 6.25 -6.83 12.07
N ALA A 41 7.18 -5.90 11.82
CA ALA A 41 8.56 -6.24 11.43
C ALA A 41 9.27 -7.12 12.46
N GLN A 42 9.12 -6.79 13.75
CA GLN A 42 9.70 -7.59 14.83
C GLN A 42 9.12 -9.01 14.84
N ARG A 43 7.79 -9.14 14.69
CA ARG A 43 7.11 -10.45 14.73
C ARG A 43 7.42 -11.29 13.50
N LEU A 44 7.51 -10.69 12.31
CA LEU A 44 7.92 -11.42 11.11
C LEU A 44 9.35 -11.95 11.24
N ARG A 45 10.27 -11.16 11.79
CA ARG A 45 11.64 -11.61 12.08
C ARG A 45 11.69 -12.69 13.15
N ALA A 46 10.89 -12.56 14.22
CA ALA A 46 10.76 -13.59 15.25
C ALA A 46 10.18 -14.91 14.71
N ALA A 47 9.32 -14.83 13.68
CA ALA A 47 8.81 -15.99 12.94
C ALA A 47 9.83 -16.59 11.96
N GLY A 48 11.07 -16.06 11.91
CA GLY A 48 12.18 -16.62 11.13
C GLY A 48 12.33 -16.06 9.72
N LEU A 49 11.60 -14.99 9.34
CA LEU A 49 11.84 -14.33 8.07
C LEU A 49 13.13 -13.51 8.16
N GLN A 50 13.93 -13.57 7.09
CA GLN A 50 15.19 -12.87 6.97
C GLN A 50 15.09 -11.72 5.97
N PRO A 51 15.91 -10.67 6.09
CA PRO A 51 15.99 -9.62 5.09
C PRO A 51 16.19 -10.20 3.68
N GLY A 52 15.33 -9.79 2.74
CA GLY A 52 15.30 -10.35 1.38
C GLY A 52 14.28 -11.47 1.16
N ASP A 53 13.69 -12.06 2.21
CA ASP A 53 12.57 -13.00 2.05
C ASP A 53 11.36 -12.29 1.44
N ARG A 54 10.54 -13.03 0.68
CA ARG A 54 9.37 -12.49 -0.03
C ARG A 54 8.10 -12.74 0.74
N VAL A 55 7.28 -11.68 0.82
CA VAL A 55 5.95 -11.69 1.44
C VAL A 55 4.92 -11.27 0.40
N LEU A 56 3.91 -12.11 0.18
CA LEU A 56 2.83 -11.88 -0.76
C LEU A 56 1.74 -10.98 -0.13
N LEU A 57 1.27 -9.98 -0.86
CA LEU A 57 0.05 -9.23 -0.54
C LEU A 57 -1.01 -9.58 -1.59
N PHE A 58 -1.89 -10.53 -1.27
CA PHE A 58 -2.98 -10.98 -2.12
C PHE A 58 -4.32 -10.64 -1.47
N MET A 59 -4.68 -9.37 -1.54
CA MET A 59 -5.80 -8.81 -0.80
C MET A 59 -6.45 -7.67 -1.58
N ARG A 60 -7.68 -7.34 -1.20
CA ARG A 60 -8.36 -6.13 -1.69
C ARG A 60 -7.66 -4.87 -1.18
N ASN A 61 -8.00 -3.72 -1.77
CA ASN A 61 -7.64 -2.44 -1.18
C ASN A 61 -8.21 -2.36 0.25
N HIS A 62 -7.36 -2.08 1.20
CA HIS A 62 -7.70 -2.01 2.61
C HIS A 62 -6.71 -1.08 3.33
N PRO A 63 -7.07 -0.30 4.36
CA PRO A 63 -6.13 0.54 5.10
C PRO A 63 -4.91 -0.23 5.64
N ARG A 64 -5.10 -1.47 6.12
CA ARG A 64 -4.01 -2.36 6.57
C ARG A 64 -2.98 -2.70 5.49
N TYR A 65 -3.34 -2.55 4.21
CA TYR A 65 -2.38 -2.79 3.11
C TYR A 65 -1.09 -1.98 3.29
N LEU A 66 -1.21 -0.72 3.66
CA LEU A 66 -0.06 0.14 3.87
C LEU A 66 0.72 -0.22 5.13
N GLU A 67 0.04 -0.61 6.19
CA GLU A 67 0.69 -1.09 7.42
C GLU A 67 1.52 -2.36 7.15
N LEU A 68 0.96 -3.30 6.38
CA LEU A 68 1.64 -4.54 5.97
C LEU A 68 2.81 -4.27 5.04
N LEU A 69 2.62 -3.42 4.03
CA LEU A 69 3.65 -3.04 3.06
C LEU A 69 4.86 -2.42 3.77
N TRP A 70 4.61 -1.40 4.62
CA TRP A 70 5.69 -0.73 5.35
C TRP A 70 6.29 -1.60 6.44
N GLY A 71 5.50 -2.45 7.11
CA GLY A 71 5.99 -3.41 8.08
C GLY A 71 6.92 -4.45 7.47
N ALA A 72 6.60 -4.95 6.29
CA ALA A 72 7.49 -5.84 5.53
C ALA A 72 8.79 -5.13 5.13
N TRP A 73 8.73 -3.91 4.62
CA TRP A 73 9.94 -3.11 4.33
C TRP A 73 10.73 -2.75 5.58
N TRP A 74 10.07 -2.53 6.72
CA TRP A 74 10.71 -2.27 7.99
C TRP A 74 11.54 -3.48 8.46
N ALA A 75 11.05 -4.69 8.20
CA ALA A 75 11.77 -5.95 8.42
C ALA A 75 12.86 -6.24 7.37
N GLY A 76 12.99 -5.41 6.33
CA GLY A 76 13.93 -5.62 5.23
C GLY A 76 13.47 -6.66 4.20
N LEU A 77 12.18 -7.01 4.19
CA LEU A 77 11.60 -8.00 3.28
C LEU A 77 11.30 -7.41 1.91
N VAL A 78 11.09 -8.29 0.93
CA VAL A 78 10.63 -7.97 -0.42
C VAL A 78 9.14 -8.22 -0.51
N VAL A 79 8.37 -7.23 -0.94
CA VAL A 79 6.92 -7.38 -1.08
C VAL A 79 6.56 -7.84 -2.47
N VAL A 80 5.61 -8.76 -2.56
CA VAL A 80 5.05 -9.31 -3.80
C VAL A 80 3.55 -8.98 -3.83
N PRO A 81 3.17 -7.76 -4.23
CA PRO A 81 1.77 -7.41 -4.34
C PRO A 81 1.15 -8.05 -5.60
N VAL A 82 0.01 -8.67 -5.40
CA VAL A 82 -0.70 -9.39 -6.46
C VAL A 82 -2.14 -8.90 -6.56
N ASN A 83 -2.64 -8.78 -7.77
CA ASN A 83 -4.02 -8.37 -8.00
C ASN A 83 -5.00 -9.37 -7.40
N ALA A 84 -5.93 -8.89 -6.57
CA ALA A 84 -6.98 -9.70 -5.94
C ALA A 84 -7.89 -10.47 -6.92
N LYS A 85 -7.85 -10.13 -8.21
CA LYS A 85 -8.62 -10.78 -9.27
C LYS A 85 -7.79 -11.76 -10.11
N LEU A 86 -6.54 -12.06 -9.69
CA LEU A 86 -5.66 -12.95 -10.43
C LEU A 86 -6.24 -14.37 -10.46
N HIS A 87 -6.03 -15.07 -11.59
CA HIS A 87 -6.44 -16.46 -11.70
C HIS A 87 -5.62 -17.35 -10.76
N PRO A 88 -6.21 -18.35 -10.07
CA PRO A 88 -5.50 -19.20 -9.11
C PRO A 88 -4.22 -19.83 -9.65
N ALA A 89 -4.20 -20.32 -10.89
CA ALA A 89 -3.02 -20.92 -11.51
C ALA A 89 -1.86 -19.90 -11.72
N GLU A 90 -2.18 -18.64 -11.97
CA GLU A 90 -1.17 -17.59 -12.08
C GLU A 90 -0.63 -17.21 -10.69
N LEU A 91 -1.50 -17.20 -9.67
CA LEU A 91 -1.12 -16.96 -8.29
C LEU A 91 -0.16 -18.06 -7.79
N GLU A 92 -0.50 -19.31 -8.01
CA GLU A 92 0.36 -20.46 -7.65
C GLU A 92 1.73 -20.36 -8.32
N TRP A 93 1.75 -19.99 -9.61
CA TRP A 93 2.99 -19.71 -10.33
C TRP A 93 3.81 -18.61 -9.66
N ILE A 94 3.17 -17.48 -9.31
CA ILE A 94 3.86 -16.33 -8.68
C ILE A 94 4.41 -16.72 -7.30
N ILE A 95 3.68 -17.49 -6.50
CA ILE A 95 4.15 -17.95 -5.19
C ILE A 95 5.44 -18.76 -5.35
N GLY A 96 5.46 -19.69 -6.32
CA GLY A 96 6.64 -20.52 -6.59
C GLY A 96 7.81 -19.73 -7.19
N ASP A 97 7.56 -18.89 -8.19
CA ASP A 97 8.59 -18.09 -8.89
C ASP A 97 9.22 -17.04 -7.97
N ALA A 98 8.40 -16.38 -7.13
CA ALA A 98 8.88 -15.44 -6.12
C ALA A 98 9.49 -16.14 -4.89
N GLU A 99 9.31 -17.45 -4.72
CA GLU A 99 9.62 -18.19 -3.48
C GLU A 99 9.04 -17.47 -2.26
N ALA A 100 7.77 -17.02 -2.36
CA ALA A 100 7.11 -16.33 -1.28
C ALA A 100 6.90 -17.27 -0.08
N ARG A 101 7.23 -16.81 1.12
CA ARG A 101 7.14 -17.63 2.34
C ARG A 101 5.85 -17.39 3.10
N TRP A 102 5.40 -16.14 3.14
CA TRP A 102 4.19 -15.70 3.84
C TRP A 102 3.25 -14.99 2.87
N ALA A 103 1.95 -15.04 3.15
CA ALA A 103 0.95 -14.23 2.47
C ALA A 103 0.03 -13.52 3.46
N PHE A 104 -0.29 -12.27 3.17
CA PHE A 104 -1.41 -11.56 3.76
C PHE A 104 -2.54 -11.50 2.75
N VAL A 105 -3.73 -11.91 3.16
CA VAL A 105 -4.89 -12.07 2.29
C VAL A 105 -6.15 -11.46 2.91
N THR A 106 -7.16 -11.16 2.09
CA THR A 106 -8.54 -11.02 2.55
C THR A 106 -9.27 -12.35 2.35
N ALA A 107 -10.08 -12.78 3.32
CA ALA A 107 -10.72 -14.09 3.33
C ALA A 107 -11.58 -14.36 2.09
N ASP A 108 -12.21 -13.34 1.54
CA ASP A 108 -13.04 -13.44 0.33
C ASP A 108 -12.22 -13.63 -0.97
N VAL A 109 -10.94 -13.19 -0.96
CA VAL A 109 -10.01 -13.35 -2.10
C VAL A 109 -9.29 -14.69 -2.03
N ALA A 110 -8.90 -15.14 -0.85
CA ALA A 110 -8.25 -16.42 -0.62
C ALA A 110 -8.91 -17.19 0.53
N PRO A 111 -10.12 -17.77 0.29
CA PRO A 111 -10.86 -18.47 1.34
C PRO A 111 -10.24 -19.81 1.76
N GLN A 112 -9.28 -20.32 0.99
CA GLN A 112 -8.55 -21.55 1.26
C GLN A 112 -7.05 -21.29 1.37
N PRO A 113 -6.31 -22.12 2.11
CA PRO A 113 -4.85 -22.04 2.16
C PRO A 113 -4.22 -22.14 0.76
N LEU A 114 -3.30 -21.22 0.48
CA LEU A 114 -2.53 -21.18 -0.75
C LEU A 114 -1.34 -22.14 -0.65
N ALA A 115 -1.17 -22.99 -1.65
CA ALA A 115 -0.06 -23.94 -1.68
C ALA A 115 1.31 -23.26 -1.77
N GLY A 116 2.33 -23.86 -1.17
CA GLY A 116 3.71 -23.39 -1.23
C GLY A 116 4.10 -22.34 -0.19
N LEU A 117 3.15 -21.83 0.60
CA LEU A 117 3.41 -20.86 1.67
C LEU A 117 3.69 -21.58 3.00
N GLN A 118 4.49 -20.96 3.86
CA GLN A 118 4.68 -21.38 5.26
C GLN A 118 3.56 -20.87 6.15
N GLN A 119 3.06 -19.67 5.87
CA GLN A 119 1.99 -19.02 6.61
C GLN A 119 1.11 -18.18 5.68
N GLN A 120 -0.20 -18.23 5.93
CA GLN A 120 -1.18 -17.34 5.34
C GLN A 120 -1.98 -16.68 6.45
N VAL A 121 -2.08 -15.36 6.42
CA VAL A 121 -2.76 -14.56 7.43
C VAL A 121 -3.90 -13.80 6.77
N ASP A 122 -5.12 -14.05 7.23
CA ASP A 122 -6.25 -13.18 6.89
C ASP A 122 -6.10 -11.85 7.65
N ILE A 123 -6.09 -10.76 6.91
CA ILE A 123 -5.83 -9.43 7.47
C ILE A 123 -6.92 -8.93 8.42
N GLU A 124 -8.10 -9.52 8.42
CA GLU A 124 -9.22 -9.18 9.32
C GLU A 124 -9.32 -10.13 10.52
N SER A 125 -8.36 -11.05 10.68
CA SER A 125 -8.32 -12.01 11.78
C SER A 125 -7.66 -11.44 13.04
N ALA A 126 -7.93 -12.11 14.19
CA ALA A 126 -7.25 -11.83 15.46
C ALA A 126 -5.72 -12.06 15.37
N GLU A 127 -5.25 -12.95 14.47
CA GLU A 127 -3.83 -13.14 14.22
C GLU A 127 -3.21 -11.88 13.59
N ALA A 128 -3.90 -11.28 12.61
CA ALA A 128 -3.44 -10.03 12.01
C ALA A 128 -3.44 -8.87 13.03
N ASP A 129 -4.45 -8.80 13.92
CA ASP A 129 -4.47 -7.83 15.00
C ASP A 129 -3.25 -8.00 15.92
N ALA A 130 -2.92 -9.23 16.29
CA ALA A 130 -1.75 -9.53 17.11
C ALA A 130 -0.44 -9.17 16.38
N LEU A 131 -0.35 -9.44 15.07
CA LEU A 131 0.83 -9.09 14.27
C LEU A 131 1.02 -7.58 14.13
N LEU A 132 -0.07 -6.83 13.97
CA LEU A 132 -0.08 -5.37 13.82
C LEU A 132 -0.16 -4.62 15.16
N ALA A 133 -0.22 -5.33 16.30
CA ALA A 133 -0.21 -4.66 17.59
C ALA A 133 1.04 -3.75 17.72
N PRO A 134 0.88 -2.47 18.09
CA PRO A 134 2.00 -1.54 18.22
C PRO A 134 3.01 -2.04 19.26
N LEU A 135 4.26 -1.68 19.11
CA LEU A 135 5.25 -1.81 20.16
C LEU A 135 5.09 -0.65 21.13
N ASP A 136 5.32 -0.88 22.42
CA ASP A 136 5.26 0.14 23.47
C ASP A 136 6.26 1.29 23.20
N ASP A 137 7.38 0.98 22.57
CA ASP A 137 8.37 1.96 22.10
C ASP A 137 8.76 1.68 20.62
N ALA A 138 7.96 2.17 19.70
CA ALA A 138 8.23 2.04 18.26
C ALA A 138 9.54 2.72 17.81
N ARG A 139 10.13 3.58 18.64
CA ARG A 139 11.43 4.19 18.39
C ARG A 139 12.60 3.24 18.68
N ALA A 140 12.36 2.16 19.42
CA ALA A 140 13.39 1.22 19.84
C ALA A 140 13.92 0.37 18.68
N GLU A 141 13.13 0.14 17.62
CA GLU A 141 13.57 -0.65 16.47
C GLU A 141 13.51 0.16 15.17
N ALA A 142 14.66 0.67 14.75
CA ALA A 142 14.81 1.29 13.41
C ALA A 142 14.57 0.24 12.30
N PRO A 143 14.15 0.69 11.09
CA PRO A 143 14.09 -0.19 9.94
C PRO A 143 15.40 -0.93 9.69
N VAL A 144 15.31 -2.21 9.32
CA VAL A 144 16.49 -3.03 8.98
C VAL A 144 17.27 -2.34 7.87
N PRO A 145 18.61 -2.14 8.03
CA PRO A 145 19.42 -1.52 7.02
C PRO A 145 19.39 -2.30 5.70
N ARG A 146 19.17 -1.58 4.59
CA ARG A 146 19.17 -2.15 3.24
C ARG A 146 20.02 -1.30 2.31
N SER A 147 20.71 -1.97 1.38
CA SER A 147 21.42 -1.31 0.29
C SER A 147 20.43 -0.71 -0.71
N PRO A 148 20.77 0.38 -1.39
CA PRO A 148 19.97 0.90 -2.50
C PRO A 148 19.66 -0.13 -3.60
N GLU A 149 20.54 -1.09 -3.81
CA GLU A 149 20.41 -2.14 -4.83
C GLU A 149 19.62 -3.36 -4.34
N ASP A 150 19.30 -3.44 -3.04
CA ASP A 150 18.50 -4.53 -2.53
C ASP A 150 17.05 -4.44 -3.08
N LEU A 151 16.48 -5.60 -3.38
CA LEU A 151 15.09 -5.70 -3.80
C LEU A 151 14.15 -5.19 -2.69
N ALA A 152 13.07 -4.54 -3.12
CA ALA A 152 12.01 -4.05 -2.24
C ALA A 152 10.62 -4.52 -2.69
N TRP A 153 10.43 -4.70 -4.01
CA TRP A 153 9.13 -5.03 -4.59
C TRP A 153 9.33 -5.91 -5.81
N LEU A 154 8.58 -7.01 -5.91
CA LEU A 154 8.43 -7.79 -7.14
C LEU A 154 7.10 -7.44 -7.78
N PHE A 155 7.15 -6.74 -8.90
CA PHE A 155 5.97 -6.29 -9.62
C PHE A 155 5.66 -7.26 -10.76
N TYR A 156 4.66 -8.13 -10.56
CA TYR A 156 4.27 -9.10 -11.58
C TYR A 156 3.39 -8.48 -12.66
N THR A 157 3.75 -8.72 -13.91
CA THR A 157 2.99 -8.31 -15.09
C THR A 157 2.63 -9.53 -15.94
N SER A 158 1.51 -9.44 -16.67
CA SER A 158 1.16 -10.46 -17.66
C SER A 158 2.23 -10.50 -18.74
N GLY A 159 3.05 -11.55 -18.75
CA GLY A 159 4.10 -11.72 -19.74
C GLY A 159 3.52 -12.01 -21.13
N THR A 160 4.18 -11.52 -22.18
CA THR A 160 3.85 -11.84 -23.59
C THR A 160 3.98 -13.33 -23.92
N THR A 161 4.59 -14.12 -23.04
CA THR A 161 4.85 -15.57 -23.16
C THR A 161 3.88 -16.45 -22.39
N GLY A 162 2.78 -15.89 -21.87
CA GLY A 162 1.72 -16.64 -21.19
C GLY A 162 1.96 -16.92 -19.69
N ARG A 163 3.15 -16.61 -19.14
CA ARG A 163 3.42 -16.69 -17.69
C ARG A 163 3.73 -15.29 -17.14
N PRO A 164 3.23 -14.94 -15.94
CA PRO A 164 3.59 -13.69 -15.27
C PRO A 164 5.10 -13.57 -15.08
N LYS A 165 5.63 -12.36 -15.20
CA LYS A 165 7.04 -12.02 -14.97
C LYS A 165 7.16 -11.00 -13.86
N GLY A 166 8.02 -11.25 -12.88
CA GLY A 166 8.30 -10.35 -11.75
C GLY A 166 9.35 -9.32 -12.14
N VAL A 167 8.93 -8.05 -12.31
CA VAL A 167 9.86 -6.94 -12.44
C VAL A 167 10.46 -6.65 -11.08
N MET A 168 11.78 -6.67 -10.99
CA MET A 168 12.53 -6.47 -9.77
C MET A 168 12.75 -4.97 -9.51
N LEU A 169 12.02 -4.40 -8.54
CA LEU A 169 12.20 -3.02 -8.12
C LEU A 169 13.05 -2.96 -6.85
N THR A 170 14.17 -2.25 -6.95
CA THR A 170 15.10 -2.06 -5.82
C THR A 170 14.65 -0.91 -4.93
N GLN A 171 15.25 -0.78 -3.74
CA GLN A 171 15.07 0.36 -2.85
C GLN A 171 15.34 1.68 -3.60
N ARG A 172 16.39 1.72 -4.45
CA ARG A 172 16.74 2.88 -5.28
C ARG A 172 15.61 3.21 -6.27
N ASN A 173 15.08 2.20 -6.98
CA ASN A 173 14.00 2.44 -7.94
C ASN A 173 12.78 3.10 -7.28
N LEU A 174 12.36 2.58 -6.12
CA LEU A 174 11.22 3.12 -5.38
C LEU A 174 11.47 4.56 -4.90
N MET A 175 12.67 4.83 -4.36
CA MET A 175 13.03 6.16 -3.91
C MET A 175 13.15 7.15 -5.07
N THR A 176 13.76 6.75 -6.19
CA THR A 176 13.90 7.61 -7.39
C THR A 176 12.53 7.93 -7.99
N MET A 177 11.64 6.92 -8.10
CA MET A 177 10.27 7.12 -8.57
C MET A 177 9.51 8.11 -7.66
N GLY A 178 9.61 7.93 -6.34
CA GLY A 178 8.97 8.84 -5.38
C GLY A 178 9.47 10.28 -5.49
N LEU A 179 10.77 10.50 -5.69
CA LEU A 179 11.35 11.83 -5.91
C LEU A 179 10.99 12.42 -7.28
N GLY A 180 11.00 11.58 -8.33
CA GLY A 180 10.61 12.00 -9.68
C GLY A 180 9.16 12.47 -9.76
N TYR A 181 8.29 11.97 -8.89
CA TYR A 181 6.89 12.42 -8.83
C TYR A 181 6.78 13.93 -8.64
N PHE A 182 7.56 14.51 -7.73
CA PHE A 182 7.55 15.96 -7.45
C PHE A 182 8.14 16.82 -8.57
N VAL A 183 8.89 16.20 -9.49
CA VAL A 183 9.50 16.90 -10.63
C VAL A 183 8.57 16.85 -11.84
N ASP A 184 7.98 15.67 -12.11
CA ASP A 184 7.35 15.37 -13.39
C ASP A 184 5.82 15.22 -13.31
N VAL A 185 5.24 15.05 -12.10
CA VAL A 185 3.80 14.75 -11.97
C VAL A 185 3.08 15.86 -11.25
N ASP A 186 3.33 16.07 -9.94
CA ASP A 186 2.61 17.06 -9.15
C ASP A 186 3.34 17.43 -7.86
N ALA A 187 3.00 18.60 -7.30
CA ALA A 187 3.35 18.99 -5.94
C ALA A 187 2.32 18.40 -4.97
N ILE A 188 2.79 17.88 -3.84
CA ILE A 188 1.94 17.30 -2.79
C ILE A 188 2.13 18.09 -1.50
N ALA A 189 1.05 18.62 -0.94
CA ALA A 189 1.02 19.24 0.37
C ALA A 189 0.64 18.23 1.47
N PRO A 190 0.99 18.46 2.73
CA PRO A 190 0.59 17.59 3.83
C PRO A 190 -0.94 17.50 4.04
N GLU A 191 -1.68 18.46 3.54
CA GLU A 191 -3.15 18.55 3.61
C GLU A 191 -3.83 17.80 2.46
N ASP A 192 -3.07 17.39 1.44
CA ASP A 192 -3.60 16.61 0.34
C ASP A 192 -3.87 15.17 0.75
N ALA A 193 -4.62 14.46 -0.07
CA ALA A 193 -4.88 13.04 0.12
C ALA A 193 -4.72 12.24 -1.18
N ILE A 194 -4.09 11.07 -1.11
CA ILE A 194 -4.18 10.09 -2.18
C ILE A 194 -5.33 9.12 -1.90
N VAL A 195 -6.17 8.88 -2.91
CA VAL A 195 -7.27 7.91 -2.84
C VAL A 195 -6.92 6.68 -3.67
N TYR A 196 -6.98 5.51 -3.02
CA TYR A 196 -6.68 4.22 -3.64
C TYR A 196 -7.92 3.61 -4.29
N ALA A 197 -8.44 4.23 -5.33
CA ALA A 197 -9.56 3.71 -6.10
C ALA A 197 -9.16 2.60 -7.08
N ALA A 198 -7.94 2.62 -7.60
CA ALA A 198 -7.35 1.54 -8.39
C ALA A 198 -6.66 0.51 -7.47
N PRO A 199 -6.35 -0.71 -7.97
CA PRO A 199 -5.68 -1.74 -7.17
C PRO A 199 -4.34 -1.27 -6.59
N MET A 200 -4.18 -1.35 -5.26
CA MET A 200 -2.94 -1.00 -4.55
C MET A 200 -1.78 -1.93 -4.90
N SER A 201 -2.06 -3.11 -5.43
CA SER A 201 -1.05 -4.05 -5.94
C SER A 201 -0.33 -3.59 -7.22
N HIS A 202 -0.76 -2.47 -7.81
CA HIS A 202 -0.23 -1.91 -9.07
C HIS A 202 0.32 -0.48 -8.86
N GLY A 203 0.39 0.31 -9.93
CA GLY A 203 0.91 1.68 -9.90
C GLY A 203 0.30 2.57 -8.83
N CYS A 204 -0.98 2.35 -8.50
CA CYS A 204 -1.68 3.08 -7.44
C CYS A 204 -0.97 2.93 -6.07
N GLY A 205 -0.52 1.73 -5.72
CA GLY A 205 0.20 1.49 -4.46
C GLY A 205 1.60 2.11 -4.44
N LEU A 206 2.26 2.23 -5.58
CA LEU A 206 3.56 2.90 -5.67
C LEU A 206 3.47 4.39 -5.35
N TYR A 207 2.36 5.04 -5.69
CA TYR A 207 2.13 6.45 -5.40
C TYR A 207 1.94 6.76 -3.90
N ALA A 208 1.82 5.73 -3.06
CA ALA A 208 1.90 5.90 -1.61
C ALA A 208 3.25 6.51 -1.17
N ILE A 209 4.33 6.23 -1.89
CA ILE A 209 5.67 6.70 -1.52
C ILE A 209 5.80 8.22 -1.58
N PRO A 210 5.50 8.93 -2.71
CA PRO A 210 5.58 10.39 -2.74
C PRO A 210 4.61 11.06 -1.78
N HIS A 211 3.39 10.54 -1.61
CA HIS A 211 2.43 11.11 -0.66
C HIS A 211 2.91 10.97 0.80
N LEU A 212 3.50 9.82 1.16
CA LEU A 212 4.15 9.66 2.45
C LEU A 212 5.37 10.58 2.60
N MET A 213 6.17 10.81 1.55
CA MET A 213 7.27 11.78 1.58
C MET A 213 6.80 13.18 1.98
N ALA A 214 5.65 13.60 1.47
CA ALA A 214 5.02 14.88 1.77
C ALA A 214 4.32 14.92 3.15
N GLY A 215 4.00 13.76 3.73
CA GLY A 215 3.18 13.66 4.95
C GLY A 215 1.70 13.85 4.69
N ALA A 216 1.24 13.53 3.47
CA ALA A 216 -0.14 13.61 3.04
C ALA A 216 -0.99 12.44 3.59
N ARG A 217 -2.31 12.50 3.38
CA ARG A 217 -3.25 11.47 3.83
C ARG A 217 -3.39 10.36 2.80
N HIS A 218 -3.66 9.15 3.28
CA HIS A 218 -3.84 7.95 2.48
C HIS A 218 -5.25 7.41 2.72
N VAL A 219 -6.09 7.38 1.70
CA VAL A 219 -7.51 7.07 1.81
C VAL A 219 -7.84 5.84 0.98
N VAL A 220 -8.38 4.82 1.60
CA VAL A 220 -9.02 3.70 0.91
C VAL A 220 -10.51 3.97 0.87
N PRO A 221 -11.17 4.07 -0.31
CA PRO A 221 -12.61 4.23 -0.38
C PRO A 221 -13.33 3.08 0.32
N ALA A 222 -14.41 3.36 1.04
CA ALA A 222 -15.20 2.32 1.72
C ALA A 222 -15.81 1.31 0.71
N SER A 223 -16.07 1.74 -0.53
CA SER A 223 -16.44 0.85 -1.65
C SER A 223 -15.34 -0.12 -2.06
N GLY A 224 -14.11 0.07 -1.59
CA GLY A 224 -12.93 -0.71 -1.98
C GLY A 224 -12.47 -0.48 -3.43
N GLY A 225 -13.04 0.48 -4.15
CA GLY A 225 -12.74 0.70 -5.55
C GLY A 225 -13.22 2.03 -6.10
N VAL A 226 -13.67 2.04 -7.37
CA VAL A 226 -14.11 3.24 -8.07
C VAL A 226 -15.62 3.41 -7.94
N ASP A 227 -16.04 4.26 -7.03
CA ASP A 227 -17.38 4.84 -6.97
C ASP A 227 -17.25 6.36 -7.11
N ALA A 228 -17.79 6.93 -8.20
CA ALA A 228 -17.62 8.34 -8.50
C ALA A 228 -18.29 9.24 -7.45
N ALA A 229 -19.49 8.88 -6.97
CA ALA A 229 -20.20 9.66 -5.95
C ALA A 229 -19.40 9.70 -4.63
N GLU A 230 -18.83 8.56 -4.24
CA GLU A 230 -17.97 8.47 -3.06
C GLU A 230 -16.71 9.33 -3.23
N LEU A 231 -16.03 9.26 -4.39
CA LEU A 231 -14.81 10.05 -4.62
C LEU A 231 -15.07 11.54 -4.54
N PHE A 232 -16.17 12.04 -5.10
CA PHE A 232 -16.56 13.45 -4.94
C PHE A 232 -16.94 13.79 -3.49
N ALA A 233 -17.57 12.87 -2.75
CA ALA A 233 -17.86 13.07 -1.33
C ALA A 233 -16.58 13.12 -0.48
N LEU A 234 -15.57 12.29 -0.80
CA LEU A 234 -14.26 12.31 -0.16
C LEU A 234 -13.53 13.64 -0.43
N GLY A 235 -13.57 14.15 -1.67
CA GLY A 235 -12.99 15.46 -2.00
C GLY A 235 -13.59 16.59 -1.17
N ARG A 236 -14.91 16.63 -1.05
CA ARG A 236 -15.59 17.64 -0.19
C ARG A 236 -15.25 17.52 1.29
N ALA A 237 -15.04 16.28 1.78
CA ALA A 237 -14.78 16.05 3.20
C ALA A 237 -13.31 16.22 3.59
N LEU A 238 -12.41 15.83 2.69
CA LEU A 238 -10.97 15.74 2.97
C LEU A 238 -10.12 16.78 2.20
N GLY A 239 -10.71 17.56 1.29
CA GLY A 239 -10.00 18.53 0.46
C GLY A 239 -9.34 17.90 -0.77
N PRO A 240 -8.26 18.49 -1.32
CA PRO A 240 -7.67 18.04 -2.58
C PRO A 240 -7.30 16.57 -2.59
N LEU A 241 -7.76 15.85 -3.61
CA LEU A 241 -7.51 14.43 -3.79
C LEU A 241 -6.66 14.17 -5.02
N SER A 242 -5.66 13.32 -4.86
CA SER A 242 -4.93 12.67 -5.97
C SER A 242 -5.38 11.23 -6.11
N THR A 243 -5.46 10.72 -7.34
CA THR A 243 -5.70 9.30 -7.58
C THR A 243 -4.95 8.82 -8.81
N PHE A 244 -4.47 7.58 -8.77
CA PHE A 244 -3.99 6.90 -9.97
C PHE A 244 -5.19 6.38 -10.75
N ALA A 245 -5.44 6.93 -11.95
CA ALA A 245 -6.63 6.63 -12.71
C ALA A 245 -6.31 6.21 -14.16
N ALA A 246 -6.83 5.04 -14.56
CA ALA A 246 -6.89 4.69 -15.97
C ALA A 246 -7.93 5.58 -16.70
N PRO A 247 -7.83 5.77 -18.03
CA PRO A 247 -8.78 6.59 -18.78
C PRO A 247 -10.24 6.24 -18.57
N THR A 248 -10.55 4.96 -18.34
CA THR A 248 -11.91 4.49 -18.02
C THR A 248 -12.42 4.99 -16.66
N ILE A 249 -11.54 5.19 -15.70
CA ILE A 249 -11.88 5.77 -14.38
C ILE A 249 -12.17 7.26 -14.57
N VAL A 250 -11.30 7.98 -15.26
CA VAL A 250 -11.49 9.41 -15.56
C VAL A 250 -12.83 9.62 -16.27
N LYS A 251 -13.14 8.80 -17.30
CA LYS A 251 -14.44 8.88 -17.99
C LYS A 251 -15.61 8.72 -17.02
N ARG A 252 -15.59 7.74 -16.10
CA ARG A 252 -16.66 7.54 -15.11
C ARG A 252 -16.84 8.75 -14.19
N LEU A 253 -15.73 9.41 -13.80
CA LEU A 253 -15.78 10.60 -12.97
C LEU A 253 -16.43 11.77 -13.75
N VAL A 254 -16.04 11.96 -15.01
CA VAL A 254 -16.65 13.00 -15.89
C VAL A 254 -18.12 12.72 -16.12
N ASP A 255 -18.49 11.51 -16.53
CA ASP A 255 -19.90 11.14 -16.75
C ASP A 255 -20.77 11.39 -15.52
N HIS A 256 -20.23 11.08 -14.32
CA HIS A 256 -20.93 11.34 -13.05
C HIS A 256 -21.06 12.84 -12.77
N ALA A 257 -20.01 13.61 -12.96
CA ALA A 257 -20.01 15.06 -12.73
C ALA A 257 -21.03 15.76 -13.64
N GLU A 258 -21.06 15.40 -14.93
CA GLU A 258 -22.03 15.92 -15.89
C GLU A 258 -23.48 15.55 -15.49
N ALA A 259 -23.73 14.28 -15.17
CA ALA A 259 -25.05 13.81 -14.77
C ALA A 259 -25.56 14.46 -13.47
N ALA A 260 -24.65 14.76 -12.54
CA ALA A 260 -24.97 15.43 -11.27
C ALA A 260 -24.96 16.97 -11.36
N GLY A 261 -24.63 17.54 -12.55
CA GLY A 261 -24.55 18.99 -12.75
C GLY A 261 -23.46 19.66 -11.91
N LEU A 262 -22.36 18.92 -11.60
CA LEU A 262 -21.25 19.45 -10.83
C LEU A 262 -20.47 20.48 -11.66
N THR A 263 -20.03 21.54 -11.01
CA THR A 263 -19.22 22.61 -11.60
C THR A 263 -17.73 22.43 -11.21
N PRO A 264 -16.80 23.12 -11.88
CA PRO A 264 -15.40 23.14 -11.44
C PRO A 264 -15.21 23.63 -9.99
N ALA A 265 -16.11 24.46 -9.47
CA ALA A 265 -16.10 24.91 -8.08
C ALA A 265 -16.41 23.75 -7.10
N ASP A 266 -17.25 22.80 -7.50
CA ASP A 266 -17.57 21.61 -6.70
C ASP A 266 -16.40 20.61 -6.69
N ALA A 267 -15.53 20.66 -7.69
CA ALA A 267 -14.33 19.82 -7.79
C ALA A 267 -13.09 20.47 -7.13
N ALA A 268 -13.15 21.78 -6.85
CA ALA A 268 -12.04 22.53 -6.23
C ALA A 268 -12.15 22.58 -4.69
N ALA A 269 -13.18 21.96 -4.13
CA ALA A 269 -13.41 21.90 -2.70
C ALA A 269 -12.70 20.68 -2.09
#